data_b87afd517c15a433c0f14989646138be
#
_entry.id   b87afd517c15a433c0f14989646138be
#
_cell.length_a   1.000
_cell.length_b   1.000
_cell.length_c   1.000
_cell.angle_alpha   90.00
_cell.angle_beta   90.00
_cell.angle_gamma   90.00
#
_symmetry.space_group_name_H-M   'P 1'
#
loop_
_entity.id
_entity.type
_entity.pdbx_description
1 polymer ?
#
loop_
_entity_poly.entity_id
_entity_poly.type
_entity_poly.pdbx_seq_one_letter_code
_entity_poly.pdbx_strand_id
1 'polypeptide(L)'
;MKIRTTLILSILSSALILGTPSVNAKKHGGGGGDAEEHRRKALQFVDAKQFDKAIEEFNKEVEAAPDNPEGYRDRGTAYRAAGRVAAAAGDGPASSARFNSSAADFSKMIEIAPKSAVGYEERAQTELAQINYDGAINDLNKALELKGEEALIFKFRGFANVGLRQWDKAVADFTAAIEKNPNDTQNYDQRALAYRSLRNFDAAIADYTAAIEKNPSYEPEYARRGYTYALMEQYDKAVVEYQLALKLDPNDQETQERMKYAQGRIASRNAPPPTPTPTPGTSFFTPAKIFFAVVVLVIIAVVVRLVTRGKAEEPPSSSMRIR
;
A
#
# COMPACT_ATOMS: atom_id res chain seq x y z
N MET A 1 10.50 5.50 -0.67
CA MET A 1 9.96 6.56 -1.51
C MET A 1 9.18 6.05 -2.72
N LYS A 2 9.45 4.85 -3.25
CA LYS A 2 8.72 4.23 -4.40
C LYS A 2 7.28 3.79 -4.10
N ILE A 3 6.91 3.50 -2.86
CA ILE A 3 5.56 3.03 -2.46
C ILE A 3 4.48 4.13 -2.62
N ARG A 4 4.86 5.42 -2.56
CA ARG A 4 3.90 6.55 -2.65
C ARG A 4 3.30 6.73 -4.03
N THR A 5 4.06 6.46 -5.10
CA THR A 5 3.63 6.71 -6.48
C THR A 5 2.75 5.58 -7.02
N THR A 6 3.01 4.35 -6.62
CA THR A 6 2.27 3.18 -7.12
C THR A 6 0.85 3.10 -6.56
N LEU A 7 0.65 3.48 -5.28
CA LEU A 7 -0.69 3.46 -4.66
C LEU A 7 -1.63 4.50 -5.30
N ILE A 8 -1.11 5.68 -5.67
CA ILE A 8 -1.90 6.77 -6.27
C ILE A 8 -2.23 6.45 -7.73
N LEU A 9 -1.31 5.83 -8.50
CA LEU A 9 -1.57 5.43 -9.88
C LEU A 9 -2.65 4.33 -9.99
N SER A 10 -2.69 3.37 -9.06
CA SER A 10 -3.72 2.32 -9.04
C SER A 10 -5.11 2.87 -8.69
N ILE A 11 -5.20 3.91 -7.85
CA ILE A 11 -6.45 4.56 -7.47
C ILE A 11 -7.07 5.32 -8.65
N LEU A 12 -6.23 5.87 -9.54
CA LEU A 12 -6.68 6.70 -10.66
C LEU A 12 -6.95 5.92 -11.95
N SER A 13 -6.54 4.65 -12.04
CA SER A 13 -6.69 3.85 -13.28
C SER A 13 -8.12 3.35 -13.51
N SER A 14 -8.94 3.22 -12.47
CA SER A 14 -10.31 2.70 -12.57
C SER A 14 -11.40 3.74 -12.85
N ALA A 15 -11.08 5.03 -12.89
CA ALA A 15 -12.04 6.11 -13.12
C ALA A 15 -12.08 6.60 -14.57
N LEU A 16 -11.92 5.72 -15.57
CA LEU A 16 -12.17 6.05 -16.97
C LEU A 16 -13.66 5.83 -17.31
N ILE A 17 -14.55 6.36 -16.48
CA ILE A 17 -15.94 6.52 -16.90
C ILE A 17 -16.02 7.91 -17.52
N LEU A 18 -15.84 7.96 -18.84
CA LEU A 18 -16.34 9.06 -19.65
C LEU A 18 -17.85 9.07 -19.42
N GLY A 19 -18.33 10.04 -18.64
CA GLY A 19 -19.76 10.28 -18.53
C GLY A 19 -20.32 10.41 -19.95
N THR A 20 -21.31 9.58 -20.29
CA THR A 20 -22.00 9.71 -21.57
C THR A 20 -22.47 11.14 -21.73
N PRO A 21 -22.13 11.85 -22.83
CA PRO A 21 -22.54 13.21 -23.02
C PRO A 21 -24.08 13.26 -23.03
N SER A 22 -24.65 14.02 -22.09
CA SER A 22 -26.08 14.35 -22.12
C SER A 22 -26.35 15.19 -23.35
N VAL A 23 -26.96 14.57 -24.37
CA VAL A 23 -27.36 15.25 -25.60
C VAL A 23 -28.57 16.12 -25.31
N ASN A 24 -28.35 17.34 -24.80
CA ASN A 24 -29.37 18.39 -24.80
C ASN A 24 -28.70 19.74 -25.05
N ALA A 25 -28.19 19.94 -26.26
CA ALA A 25 -27.70 21.26 -26.72
C ALA A 25 -28.89 22.05 -27.23
N LYS A 26 -29.28 23.11 -26.50
CA LYS A 26 -30.08 24.19 -27.05
C LYS A 26 -29.23 24.92 -28.13
N LYS A 27 -29.74 24.95 -29.36
CA LYS A 27 -29.15 25.71 -30.48
C LYS A 27 -28.97 27.17 -30.06
N HIS A 28 -27.71 27.61 -29.95
CA HIS A 28 -27.32 29.01 -29.96
C HIS A 28 -26.72 29.35 -31.31
N GLY A 29 -27.01 30.55 -31.83
CA GLY A 29 -26.88 30.90 -33.23
C GLY A 29 -25.43 30.94 -33.79
N GLY A 30 -25.34 30.67 -35.10
CA GLY A 30 -24.28 31.06 -36.04
C GLY A 30 -22.94 30.35 -35.97
N GLY A 31 -22.34 30.13 -34.81
CA GLY A 31 -21.06 29.40 -34.60
C GLY A 31 -21.23 27.99 -34.07
N GLY A 32 -22.43 27.59 -33.74
CA GLY A 32 -22.71 26.32 -33.10
C GLY A 32 -22.50 25.08 -33.99
N GLY A 33 -22.53 25.22 -35.30
CA GLY A 33 -22.34 24.10 -36.23
C GLY A 33 -20.89 23.66 -36.32
N ASP A 34 -19.97 24.61 -36.40
CA ASP A 34 -18.54 24.34 -36.52
C ASP A 34 -17.98 23.77 -35.18
N ALA A 35 -18.40 24.38 -34.05
CA ALA A 35 -18.01 23.89 -32.71
C ALA A 35 -18.47 22.45 -32.49
N GLU A 36 -19.73 22.13 -32.84
CA GLU A 36 -20.27 20.74 -32.66
C GLU A 36 -19.57 19.73 -33.59
N GLU A 37 -19.19 20.16 -34.84
CA GLU A 37 -18.42 19.31 -35.73
C GLU A 37 -17.02 19.00 -35.16
N HIS A 38 -16.31 20.01 -34.64
CA HIS A 38 -15.01 19.83 -34.02
C HIS A 38 -15.10 18.96 -32.75
N ARG A 39 -16.11 19.19 -31.91
CA ARG A 39 -16.40 18.35 -30.76
C ARG A 39 -16.58 16.86 -31.13
N ARG A 40 -17.39 16.60 -32.16
CA ARG A 40 -17.64 15.23 -32.64
C ARG A 40 -16.36 14.55 -33.13
N LYS A 41 -15.51 15.26 -33.88
CA LYS A 41 -14.21 14.77 -34.34
C LYS A 41 -13.28 14.50 -33.17
N ALA A 42 -13.21 15.41 -32.19
CA ALA A 42 -12.40 15.28 -31.00
C ALA A 42 -12.77 14.04 -30.19
N LEU A 43 -14.09 13.79 -29.97
CA LEU A 43 -14.57 12.62 -29.26
C LEU A 43 -14.17 11.31 -29.94
N GLN A 44 -14.14 11.25 -31.29
CA GLN A 44 -13.63 10.06 -31.99
C GLN A 44 -12.14 9.84 -31.74
N PHE A 45 -11.34 10.90 -31.63
CA PHE A 45 -9.93 10.76 -31.23
C PHE A 45 -9.77 10.35 -29.75
N VAL A 46 -10.65 10.81 -28.87
CA VAL A 46 -10.67 10.36 -27.46
C VAL A 46 -10.93 8.87 -27.38
N ASP A 47 -11.95 8.36 -28.10
CA ASP A 47 -12.27 6.92 -28.15
C ASP A 47 -11.09 6.09 -28.71
N ALA A 48 -10.37 6.64 -29.68
CA ALA A 48 -9.14 6.06 -30.23
C ALA A 48 -7.90 6.26 -29.31
N LYS A 49 -8.03 6.90 -28.14
CA LYS A 49 -6.95 7.28 -27.22
C LYS A 49 -5.86 8.16 -27.86
N GLN A 50 -6.20 8.88 -28.93
CA GLN A 50 -5.32 9.83 -29.62
C GLN A 50 -5.52 11.24 -29.04
N PHE A 51 -5.15 11.41 -27.75
CA PHE A 51 -5.48 12.61 -26.97
C PHE A 51 -4.90 13.90 -27.55
N ASP A 52 -3.73 13.89 -28.16
CA ASP A 52 -3.16 15.10 -28.77
C ASP A 52 -4.00 15.60 -29.97
N LYS A 53 -4.49 14.69 -30.82
CA LYS A 53 -5.40 15.04 -31.89
C LYS A 53 -6.77 15.50 -31.41
N ALA A 54 -7.25 14.86 -30.31
CA ALA A 54 -8.49 15.29 -29.66
C ALA A 54 -8.36 16.72 -29.14
N ILE A 55 -7.25 17.08 -28.51
CA ILE A 55 -6.96 18.43 -28.01
C ILE A 55 -6.91 19.44 -29.13
N GLU A 56 -6.31 19.11 -30.31
CA GLU A 56 -6.30 19.98 -31.49
C GLU A 56 -7.71 20.31 -31.99
N GLU A 57 -8.60 19.34 -32.04
CA GLU A 57 -10.00 19.58 -32.44
C GLU A 57 -10.79 20.32 -31.34
N PHE A 58 -10.57 20.02 -30.07
CA PHE A 58 -11.17 20.78 -28.96
C PHE A 58 -10.67 22.23 -28.91
N ASN A 59 -9.44 22.51 -29.32
CA ASN A 59 -8.98 23.92 -29.48
C ASN A 59 -9.87 24.68 -30.45
N LYS A 60 -10.19 24.07 -31.60
CA LYS A 60 -11.08 24.69 -32.60
C LYS A 60 -12.50 24.85 -32.09
N GLU A 61 -13.01 23.87 -31.31
CA GLU A 61 -14.32 23.97 -30.66
C GLU A 61 -14.37 25.17 -29.69
N VAL A 62 -13.35 25.30 -28.82
CA VAL A 62 -13.28 26.43 -27.87
C VAL A 62 -13.10 27.77 -28.60
N GLU A 63 -12.34 27.83 -29.70
CA GLU A 63 -12.21 29.04 -30.54
C GLU A 63 -13.53 29.43 -31.18
N ALA A 64 -14.32 28.45 -31.65
CA ALA A 64 -15.62 28.68 -32.26
C ALA A 64 -16.72 29.04 -31.23
N ALA A 65 -16.59 28.63 -29.99
CA ALA A 65 -17.56 28.86 -28.91
C ALA A 65 -16.89 29.18 -27.56
N PRO A 66 -16.20 30.33 -27.42
CA PRO A 66 -15.38 30.63 -26.23
C PRO A 66 -16.16 30.82 -24.92
N ASP A 67 -17.47 31.06 -25.01
CA ASP A 67 -18.34 31.20 -23.84
C ASP A 67 -19.08 29.89 -23.49
N ASN A 68 -18.78 28.79 -24.21
CA ASN A 68 -19.37 27.48 -23.90
C ASN A 68 -18.51 26.72 -22.85
N PRO A 69 -18.99 26.50 -21.61
CA PRO A 69 -18.22 25.80 -20.60
C PRO A 69 -17.95 24.34 -20.96
N GLU A 70 -18.78 23.70 -21.80
CA GLU A 70 -18.65 22.31 -22.19
C GLU A 70 -17.38 22.05 -23.02
N GLY A 71 -17.01 22.99 -23.94
CA GLY A 71 -15.78 22.89 -24.71
C GLY A 71 -14.52 22.87 -23.84
N TYR A 72 -14.50 23.71 -22.82
CA TYR A 72 -13.41 23.70 -21.82
C TYR A 72 -13.43 22.43 -20.99
N ARG A 73 -14.61 21.89 -20.62
CA ARG A 73 -14.73 20.63 -19.90
C ARG A 73 -14.13 19.48 -20.71
N ASP A 74 -14.52 19.35 -21.95
CA ASP A 74 -14.10 18.25 -22.81
C ASP A 74 -12.59 18.33 -23.10
N ARG A 75 -12.06 19.54 -23.39
CA ARG A 75 -10.61 19.76 -23.57
C ARG A 75 -9.82 19.51 -22.30
N GLY A 76 -10.26 20.01 -21.15
CA GLY A 76 -9.64 19.79 -19.86
C GLY A 76 -9.60 18.30 -19.49
N THR A 77 -10.66 17.56 -19.80
CA THR A 77 -10.71 16.10 -19.61
C THR A 77 -9.71 15.37 -20.52
N ALA A 78 -9.58 15.77 -21.77
CA ALA A 78 -8.59 15.23 -22.70
C ALA A 78 -7.15 15.54 -22.24
N TYR A 79 -6.87 16.75 -21.76
CA TYR A 79 -5.59 17.10 -21.15
C TYR A 79 -5.28 16.23 -19.92
N ARG A 80 -6.27 16.01 -19.03
CA ARG A 80 -6.08 15.14 -17.85
C ARG A 80 -5.79 13.70 -18.27
N ALA A 81 -6.46 13.18 -19.29
CA ALA A 81 -6.20 11.85 -19.82
C ALA A 81 -4.79 11.73 -20.43
N ALA A 82 -4.38 12.71 -21.24
CA ALA A 82 -3.03 12.79 -21.81
C ALA A 82 -1.95 12.88 -20.70
N GLY A 83 -2.22 13.65 -19.65
CA GLY A 83 -1.34 13.78 -18.49
C GLY A 83 -1.13 12.44 -17.76
N ARG A 84 -2.19 11.64 -17.60
CA ARG A 84 -2.09 10.28 -17.02
C ARG A 84 -1.27 9.33 -17.90
N VAL A 85 -1.42 9.41 -19.22
CA VAL A 85 -0.62 8.61 -20.16
C VAL A 85 0.86 8.99 -20.06
N ALA A 86 1.18 10.28 -20.02
CA ALA A 86 2.54 10.76 -19.84
C ALA A 86 3.13 10.31 -18.47
N ALA A 87 2.34 10.40 -17.41
CA ALA A 87 2.74 9.91 -16.10
C ALA A 87 3.05 8.40 -16.09
N ALA A 88 2.23 7.60 -16.75
CA ALA A 88 2.43 6.16 -16.88
C ALA A 88 3.68 5.82 -17.72
N ALA A 89 4.02 6.67 -18.68
CA ALA A 89 5.25 6.57 -19.47
C ALA A 89 6.51 7.08 -18.71
N GLY A 90 6.35 7.64 -17.52
CA GLY A 90 7.45 8.22 -16.73
C GLY A 90 7.87 9.63 -17.17
N ASP A 91 7.12 10.26 -18.08
CA ASP A 91 7.37 11.63 -18.53
C ASP A 91 6.71 12.63 -17.56
N GLY A 92 7.41 12.93 -16.48
CA GLY A 92 6.96 13.87 -15.46
C GLY A 92 6.71 15.29 -15.98
N PRO A 93 7.62 15.89 -16.77
CA PRO A 93 7.41 17.21 -17.36
C PRO A 93 6.18 17.29 -18.25
N ALA A 94 5.99 16.36 -19.18
CA ALA A 94 4.80 16.33 -20.05
C ALA A 94 3.52 16.11 -19.25
N SER A 95 3.55 15.20 -18.26
CA SER A 95 2.42 14.96 -17.37
C SER A 95 2.01 16.23 -16.62
N SER A 96 2.96 16.92 -16.02
CA SER A 96 2.72 18.16 -15.27
C SER A 96 2.14 19.25 -16.16
N ALA A 97 2.71 19.45 -17.36
CA ALA A 97 2.20 20.43 -18.34
C ALA A 97 0.74 20.14 -18.73
N ARG A 98 0.40 18.89 -19.00
CA ARG A 98 -0.97 18.46 -19.35
C ARG A 98 -1.96 18.68 -18.20
N PHE A 99 -1.59 18.34 -16.96
CA PHE A 99 -2.45 18.59 -15.81
C PHE A 99 -2.63 20.09 -15.54
N ASN A 100 -1.61 20.94 -15.77
CA ASN A 100 -1.74 22.38 -15.63
C ASN A 100 -2.72 22.94 -16.68
N SER A 101 -2.65 22.48 -17.93
CA SER A 101 -3.61 22.86 -18.98
C SER A 101 -5.04 22.42 -18.63
N SER A 102 -5.19 21.20 -18.09
CA SER A 102 -6.48 20.68 -17.59
C SER A 102 -7.07 21.57 -16.49
N ALA A 103 -6.28 21.93 -15.48
CA ALA A 103 -6.72 22.80 -14.39
C ALA A 103 -7.08 24.21 -14.87
N ALA A 104 -6.36 24.74 -15.86
CA ALA A 104 -6.68 26.03 -16.49
C ALA A 104 -8.03 26.01 -17.21
N ASP A 105 -8.33 24.95 -17.95
CA ASP A 105 -9.61 24.78 -18.63
C ASP A 105 -10.78 24.69 -17.63
N PHE A 106 -10.64 23.90 -16.56
CA PHE A 106 -11.67 23.83 -15.55
C PHE A 106 -11.82 25.15 -14.76
N SER A 107 -10.73 25.89 -14.57
CA SER A 107 -10.81 27.25 -14.00
C SER A 107 -11.60 28.19 -14.93
N LYS A 108 -11.40 28.09 -16.24
CA LYS A 108 -12.19 28.85 -17.21
C LYS A 108 -13.65 28.43 -17.22
N MET A 109 -13.94 27.14 -17.11
CA MET A 109 -15.29 26.63 -16.95
C MET A 109 -15.98 27.22 -15.70
N ILE A 110 -15.27 27.31 -14.59
CA ILE A 110 -15.77 27.90 -13.33
C ILE A 110 -16.04 29.41 -13.51
N GLU A 111 -15.17 30.14 -14.21
CA GLU A 111 -15.40 31.58 -14.52
C GLU A 111 -16.69 31.79 -15.31
N ILE A 112 -16.95 30.93 -16.33
CA ILE A 112 -18.14 31.04 -17.17
C ILE A 112 -19.40 30.59 -16.38
N ALA A 113 -19.30 29.54 -15.58
CA ALA A 113 -20.43 28.93 -14.88
C ALA A 113 -20.13 28.73 -13.36
N PRO A 114 -19.99 29.80 -12.55
CA PRO A 114 -19.52 29.70 -11.16
C PRO A 114 -20.51 29.02 -10.21
N LYS A 115 -21.75 28.83 -10.63
CA LYS A 115 -22.79 28.11 -9.86
C LYS A 115 -22.91 26.64 -10.26
N SER A 116 -22.12 26.16 -11.24
CA SER A 116 -22.06 24.76 -11.60
C SER A 116 -21.04 24.03 -10.75
N ALA A 117 -21.42 22.97 -10.05
CA ALA A 117 -20.51 22.13 -9.28
C ALA A 117 -19.50 21.40 -10.17
N VAL A 118 -19.85 21.14 -11.44
CA VAL A 118 -19.06 20.28 -12.35
C VAL A 118 -17.64 20.80 -12.54
N GLY A 119 -17.46 22.12 -12.72
CA GLY A 119 -16.14 22.72 -12.89
C GLY A 119 -15.22 22.47 -11.70
N TYR A 120 -15.77 22.60 -10.49
CA TYR A 120 -15.04 22.33 -9.24
C TYR A 120 -14.73 20.83 -9.09
N GLU A 121 -15.69 19.95 -9.38
CA GLU A 121 -15.47 18.49 -9.33
C GLU A 121 -14.36 18.04 -10.30
N GLU A 122 -14.36 18.57 -11.52
CA GLU A 122 -13.39 18.22 -12.54
C GLU A 122 -12.00 18.80 -12.22
N ARG A 123 -11.92 20.03 -11.70
CA ARG A 123 -10.64 20.62 -11.27
C ARG A 123 -10.05 19.85 -10.08
N ALA A 124 -10.86 19.50 -9.10
CA ALA A 124 -10.44 18.69 -7.97
C ALA A 124 -9.84 17.33 -8.40
N GLN A 125 -10.44 16.65 -9.38
CA GLN A 125 -9.87 15.40 -9.91
C GLN A 125 -8.51 15.61 -10.58
N THR A 126 -8.29 16.76 -11.21
CA THR A 126 -6.99 17.12 -11.78
C THR A 126 -5.98 17.45 -10.68
N GLU A 127 -6.40 18.16 -9.64
CA GLU A 127 -5.58 18.48 -8.47
C GLU A 127 -5.17 17.23 -7.69
N LEU A 128 -6.07 16.23 -7.55
CA LEU A 128 -5.72 14.93 -7.02
C LEU A 128 -4.61 14.26 -7.83
N ALA A 129 -4.67 14.35 -9.17
CA ALA A 129 -3.63 13.80 -10.03
C ALA A 129 -2.29 14.55 -9.91
N GLN A 130 -2.34 15.85 -9.58
CA GLN A 130 -1.18 16.70 -9.27
C GLN A 130 -0.68 16.56 -7.83
N ILE A 131 -1.33 15.76 -7.00
CA ILE A 131 -1.02 15.62 -5.56
C ILE A 131 -1.28 16.95 -4.79
N ASN A 132 -2.10 17.84 -5.33
CA ASN A 132 -2.58 19.04 -4.67
C ASN A 132 -3.85 18.72 -3.87
N TYR A 133 -3.69 18.03 -2.75
CA TYR A 133 -4.83 17.54 -1.97
C TYR A 133 -5.62 18.66 -1.31
N ASP A 134 -4.96 19.73 -0.86
CA ASP A 134 -5.65 20.87 -0.24
C ASP A 134 -6.50 21.63 -1.25
N GLY A 135 -6.01 21.85 -2.47
CA GLY A 135 -6.79 22.41 -3.57
C GLY A 135 -8.02 21.56 -3.87
N ALA A 136 -7.82 20.25 -4.04
CA ALA A 136 -8.92 19.30 -4.29
C ALA A 136 -9.99 19.33 -3.19
N ILE A 137 -9.61 19.41 -1.91
CA ILE A 137 -10.56 19.50 -0.80
C ILE A 137 -11.37 20.81 -0.89
N ASN A 138 -10.73 21.93 -1.19
CA ASN A 138 -11.40 23.22 -1.32
C ASN A 138 -12.45 23.20 -2.43
N ASP A 139 -12.08 22.67 -3.60
CA ASP A 139 -12.99 22.54 -4.72
C ASP A 139 -14.15 21.57 -4.43
N LEU A 140 -13.86 20.42 -3.82
CA LEU A 140 -14.90 19.44 -3.46
C LEU A 140 -15.85 19.98 -2.38
N ASN A 141 -15.36 20.77 -1.44
CA ASN A 141 -16.23 21.47 -0.49
C ASN A 141 -17.16 22.45 -1.23
N LYS A 142 -16.64 23.19 -2.23
CA LYS A 142 -17.46 24.07 -3.04
C LYS A 142 -18.48 23.32 -3.90
N ALA A 143 -18.10 22.16 -4.42
CA ALA A 143 -19.03 21.29 -5.15
C ALA A 143 -20.17 20.79 -4.24
N LEU A 144 -19.88 20.40 -2.98
CA LEU A 144 -20.90 20.01 -2.00
C LEU A 144 -21.88 21.15 -1.68
N GLU A 145 -21.37 22.39 -1.55
CA GLU A 145 -22.24 23.57 -1.34
C GLU A 145 -23.20 23.81 -2.51
N LEU A 146 -22.76 23.56 -3.75
CA LEU A 146 -23.53 23.85 -4.95
C LEU A 146 -24.49 22.74 -5.37
N LYS A 147 -24.10 21.50 -5.21
CA LYS A 147 -24.82 20.31 -5.72
C LYS A 147 -25.46 19.48 -4.63
N GLY A 148 -24.95 19.60 -3.39
CA GLY A 148 -25.36 18.79 -2.27
C GLY A 148 -24.53 17.49 -2.14
N GLU A 149 -25.04 16.59 -1.34
CA GLU A 149 -24.34 15.38 -0.93
C GLU A 149 -24.41 14.28 -2.00
N GLU A 150 -23.38 14.15 -2.79
CA GLU A 150 -23.22 13.09 -3.77
C GLU A 150 -22.06 12.14 -3.45
N ALA A 151 -22.25 10.86 -3.74
CA ALA A 151 -21.29 9.80 -3.45
C ALA A 151 -19.90 10.09 -4.05
N LEU A 152 -19.85 10.62 -5.27
CA LEU A 152 -18.60 10.86 -6.00
C LEU A 152 -17.78 11.98 -5.37
N ILE A 153 -18.44 13.03 -4.88
CA ILE A 153 -17.76 14.17 -4.24
C ILE A 153 -17.13 13.71 -2.91
N PHE A 154 -17.86 12.97 -2.09
CA PHE A 154 -17.32 12.37 -0.86
C PHE A 154 -16.16 11.41 -1.16
N LYS A 155 -16.29 10.55 -2.18
CA LYS A 155 -15.24 9.63 -2.60
C LYS A 155 -13.94 10.37 -2.93
N PHE A 156 -13.99 11.42 -3.76
CA PHE A 156 -12.79 12.16 -4.13
C PHE A 156 -12.20 12.95 -2.95
N ARG A 157 -13.06 13.51 -2.06
CA ARG A 157 -12.58 14.18 -0.85
C ARG A 157 -11.93 13.17 0.12
N GLY A 158 -12.49 11.98 0.22
CA GLY A 158 -11.87 10.88 0.95
C GLY A 158 -10.48 10.53 0.42
N PHE A 159 -10.28 10.46 -0.91
CA PHE A 159 -8.94 10.27 -1.50
C PHE A 159 -7.97 11.39 -1.15
N ALA A 160 -8.41 12.65 -1.19
CA ALA A 160 -7.57 13.77 -0.79
C ALA A 160 -7.17 13.67 0.69
N ASN A 161 -8.11 13.31 1.57
CA ASN A 161 -7.86 13.10 3.00
C ASN A 161 -6.90 11.93 3.25
N VAL A 162 -6.97 10.83 2.48
CA VAL A 162 -5.97 9.74 2.52
C VAL A 162 -4.59 10.26 2.12
N GLY A 163 -4.50 11.08 1.08
CA GLY A 163 -3.24 11.70 0.64
C GLY A 163 -2.59 12.57 1.71
N LEU A 164 -3.39 13.31 2.46
CA LEU A 164 -2.97 14.14 3.60
C LEU A 164 -2.80 13.32 4.90
N ARG A 165 -3.09 12.02 4.90
CA ARG A 165 -3.13 11.16 6.09
C ARG A 165 -4.13 11.61 7.16
N GLN A 166 -5.17 12.29 6.77
CA GLN A 166 -6.28 12.69 7.63
C GLN A 166 -7.29 11.54 7.72
N TRP A 167 -6.87 10.45 8.38
CA TRP A 167 -7.55 9.16 8.32
C TRP A 167 -8.98 9.21 8.83
N ASP A 168 -9.26 9.93 9.92
CA ASP A 168 -10.61 10.07 10.47
C ASP A 168 -11.54 10.77 9.47
N LYS A 169 -11.06 11.82 8.79
CA LYS A 169 -11.83 12.51 7.76
C LYS A 169 -12.06 11.60 6.55
N ALA A 170 -11.04 10.82 6.17
CA ALA A 170 -11.18 9.85 5.08
C ALA A 170 -12.25 8.80 5.41
N VAL A 171 -12.26 8.27 6.65
CA VAL A 171 -13.30 7.33 7.12
C VAL A 171 -14.68 7.97 7.01
N ALA A 172 -14.85 9.21 7.47
CA ALA A 172 -16.14 9.91 7.39
C ALA A 172 -16.61 10.09 5.94
N ASP A 173 -15.72 10.53 5.05
CA ASP A 173 -16.04 10.74 3.64
C ASP A 173 -16.39 9.44 2.92
N PHE A 174 -15.60 8.37 3.10
CA PHE A 174 -15.93 7.08 2.48
C PHE A 174 -17.20 6.46 3.09
N THR A 175 -17.49 6.72 4.36
CA THR A 175 -18.77 6.29 4.95
C THR A 175 -19.94 6.99 4.25
N ALA A 176 -19.89 8.30 4.08
CA ALA A 176 -20.91 9.04 3.34
C ALA A 176 -21.01 8.57 1.88
N ALA A 177 -19.88 8.29 1.23
CA ALA A 177 -19.87 7.75 -0.14
C ALA A 177 -20.54 6.38 -0.23
N ILE A 178 -20.30 5.48 0.73
CA ILE A 178 -20.93 4.15 0.83
C ILE A 178 -22.42 4.24 1.08
N GLU A 179 -22.86 5.13 1.96
CA GLU A 179 -24.28 5.35 2.21
C GLU A 179 -25.05 5.80 0.96
N LYS A 180 -24.43 6.64 0.14
CA LYS A 180 -25.02 7.12 -1.13
C LYS A 180 -24.88 6.09 -2.27
N ASN A 181 -23.80 5.33 -2.32
CA ASN A 181 -23.56 4.27 -3.32
C ASN A 181 -22.92 3.04 -2.68
N PRO A 182 -23.73 2.12 -2.13
CA PRO A 182 -23.21 0.93 -1.44
C PRO A 182 -22.60 -0.13 -2.38
N ASN A 183 -22.70 0.05 -3.70
CA ASN A 183 -22.16 -0.92 -4.66
C ASN A 183 -20.74 -0.57 -5.15
N ASP A 184 -20.22 0.60 -4.83
CA ASP A 184 -18.85 0.97 -5.17
C ASP A 184 -17.85 0.37 -4.18
N THR A 185 -17.28 -0.79 -4.55
CA THR A 185 -16.33 -1.54 -3.71
C THR A 185 -15.09 -0.76 -3.36
N GLN A 186 -14.69 0.19 -4.20
CA GLN A 186 -13.51 1.04 -3.96
C GLN A 186 -13.64 1.89 -2.69
N ASN A 187 -14.86 2.31 -2.34
CA ASN A 187 -15.08 3.07 -1.11
C ASN A 187 -14.82 2.22 0.14
N TYR A 188 -15.22 0.94 0.14
CA TYR A 188 -14.92 -0.01 1.23
C TYR A 188 -13.42 -0.25 1.35
N ASP A 189 -12.73 -0.51 0.22
CA ASP A 189 -11.28 -0.73 0.20
C ASP A 189 -10.52 0.47 0.79
N GLN A 190 -10.87 1.67 0.39
CA GLN A 190 -10.20 2.88 0.86
C GLN A 190 -10.55 3.22 2.32
N ARG A 191 -11.78 2.93 2.75
CA ARG A 191 -12.14 3.07 4.17
C ARG A 191 -11.40 2.06 5.03
N ALA A 192 -11.26 0.81 4.55
CA ALA A 192 -10.47 -0.21 5.21
C ALA A 192 -8.99 0.19 5.34
N LEU A 193 -8.41 0.81 4.30
CA LEU A 193 -7.05 1.37 4.36
C LEU A 193 -6.93 2.44 5.46
N ALA A 194 -7.92 3.34 5.55
CA ALA A 194 -7.95 4.38 6.58
C ALA A 194 -8.10 3.77 7.99
N TYR A 195 -9.02 2.82 8.19
CA TYR A 195 -9.16 2.09 9.45
C TYR A 195 -7.89 1.35 9.85
N ARG A 196 -7.22 0.68 8.90
CA ARG A 196 -5.94 0.02 9.17
C ARG A 196 -4.87 1.01 9.60
N SER A 197 -4.83 2.20 9.00
CA SER A 197 -3.89 3.26 9.36
C SER A 197 -4.15 3.82 10.76
N LEU A 198 -5.40 3.83 11.20
CA LEU A 198 -5.85 4.14 12.56
C LEU A 198 -5.66 2.96 13.53
N ARG A 199 -5.15 1.81 13.07
CA ARG A 199 -5.03 0.55 13.81
C ARG A 199 -6.37 -0.06 14.24
N ASN A 200 -7.48 0.37 13.64
CA ASN A 200 -8.79 -0.27 13.80
C ASN A 200 -8.89 -1.45 12.83
N PHE A 201 -8.18 -2.53 13.17
CA PHE A 201 -8.04 -3.67 12.28
C PHE A 201 -9.35 -4.45 12.06
N ASP A 202 -10.20 -4.53 13.09
CA ASP A 202 -11.48 -5.22 12.98
C ASP A 202 -12.41 -4.53 11.97
N ALA A 203 -12.51 -3.19 12.01
CA ALA A 203 -13.27 -2.42 11.05
C ALA A 203 -12.69 -2.55 9.62
N ALA A 204 -11.35 -2.56 9.49
CA ALA A 204 -10.71 -2.77 8.20
C ALA A 204 -11.02 -4.16 7.61
N ILE A 205 -11.00 -5.21 8.43
CA ILE A 205 -11.35 -6.59 8.02
C ILE A 205 -12.82 -6.65 7.59
N ALA A 206 -13.73 -5.99 8.31
CA ALA A 206 -15.14 -5.94 7.93
C ALA A 206 -15.35 -5.29 6.56
N ASP A 207 -14.67 -4.18 6.28
CA ASP A 207 -14.75 -3.49 5.00
C ASP A 207 -14.14 -4.30 3.85
N TYR A 208 -12.95 -4.94 4.03
CA TYR A 208 -12.40 -5.85 3.03
C TYR A 208 -13.33 -7.05 2.78
N THR A 209 -13.99 -7.55 3.82
CA THR A 209 -14.98 -8.63 3.67
C THR A 209 -16.17 -8.17 2.83
N ALA A 210 -16.73 -7.00 3.11
CA ALA A 210 -17.81 -6.42 2.32
C ALA A 210 -17.42 -6.17 0.86
N ALA A 211 -16.17 -5.73 0.59
CA ALA A 211 -15.64 -5.55 -0.76
C ALA A 211 -15.52 -6.90 -1.50
N ILE A 212 -15.02 -7.94 -0.84
CA ILE A 212 -14.90 -9.31 -1.39
C ILE A 212 -16.28 -9.90 -1.69
N GLU A 213 -17.27 -9.75 -0.81
CA GLU A 213 -18.63 -10.22 -1.06
C GLU A 213 -19.25 -9.62 -2.33
N LYS A 214 -18.92 -8.36 -2.62
CA LYS A 214 -19.39 -7.66 -3.83
C LYS A 214 -18.59 -8.02 -5.08
N ASN A 215 -17.28 -8.28 -4.95
CA ASN A 215 -16.41 -8.68 -6.05
C ASN A 215 -15.44 -9.80 -5.62
N PRO A 216 -15.89 -11.06 -5.59
CA PRO A 216 -15.08 -12.19 -5.13
C PRO A 216 -13.86 -12.53 -6.01
N SER A 217 -13.81 -12.00 -7.22
CA SER A 217 -12.69 -12.25 -8.17
C SER A 217 -11.59 -11.20 -8.10
N TYR A 218 -11.71 -10.18 -7.25
CA TYR A 218 -10.71 -9.13 -7.15
C TYR A 218 -9.66 -9.50 -6.09
N GLU A 219 -8.52 -9.97 -6.57
CA GLU A 219 -7.40 -10.50 -5.78
C GLU A 219 -6.89 -9.54 -4.67
N PRO A 220 -6.71 -8.21 -4.94
CA PRO A 220 -6.07 -7.33 -3.96
C PRO A 220 -6.77 -7.26 -2.59
N GLU A 221 -8.08 -7.46 -2.51
CA GLU A 221 -8.80 -7.42 -1.24
C GLU A 221 -8.43 -8.57 -0.32
N TYR A 222 -8.24 -9.78 -0.85
CA TYR A 222 -7.75 -10.93 -0.07
C TYR A 222 -6.35 -10.67 0.46
N ALA A 223 -5.43 -10.17 -0.41
CA ALA A 223 -4.06 -9.83 0.00
C ALA A 223 -4.04 -8.75 1.10
N ARG A 224 -4.88 -7.71 0.99
CA ARG A 224 -4.99 -6.62 1.98
C ARG A 224 -5.60 -7.10 3.30
N ARG A 225 -6.64 -7.94 3.26
CA ARG A 225 -7.24 -8.56 4.45
C ARG A 225 -6.23 -9.48 5.13
N GLY A 226 -5.49 -10.30 4.36
CA GLY A 226 -4.39 -11.12 4.87
C GLY A 226 -3.30 -10.29 5.53
N TYR A 227 -2.91 -9.18 4.92
CA TYR A 227 -1.94 -8.27 5.53
C TYR A 227 -2.46 -7.65 6.84
N THR A 228 -3.75 -7.35 6.91
CA THR A 228 -4.38 -6.84 8.13
C THR A 228 -4.34 -7.90 9.24
N TYR A 229 -4.62 -9.17 8.94
CA TYR A 229 -4.45 -10.28 9.90
C TYR A 229 -2.98 -10.44 10.34
N ALA A 230 -2.02 -10.27 9.43
CA ALA A 230 -0.60 -10.33 9.79
C ALA A 230 -0.18 -9.19 10.72
N LEU A 231 -0.73 -7.97 10.58
CA LEU A 231 -0.53 -6.86 11.51
C LEU A 231 -1.09 -7.13 12.92
N MET A 232 -2.11 -7.98 13.01
CA MET A 232 -2.66 -8.49 14.27
C MET A 232 -1.92 -9.73 14.79
N GLU A 233 -0.82 -10.12 14.17
CA GLU A 233 -0.06 -11.35 14.44
C GLU A 233 -0.87 -12.65 14.28
N GLN A 234 -2.04 -12.57 13.62
CA GLN A 234 -2.89 -13.73 13.30
C GLN A 234 -2.39 -14.41 12.01
N TYR A 235 -1.15 -14.89 12.05
CA TYR A 235 -0.44 -15.38 10.86
C TYR A 235 -1.13 -16.57 10.19
N ASP A 236 -1.81 -17.43 10.95
CA ASP A 236 -2.56 -18.57 10.39
C ASP A 236 -3.67 -18.09 9.47
N LYS A 237 -4.45 -17.07 9.88
CA LYS A 237 -5.48 -16.46 9.04
C LYS A 237 -4.86 -15.72 7.86
N ALA A 238 -3.76 -15.01 8.08
CA ALA A 238 -3.06 -14.29 7.01
C ALA A 238 -2.63 -15.23 5.88
N VAL A 239 -2.09 -16.42 6.21
CA VAL A 239 -1.68 -17.43 5.21
C VAL A 239 -2.88 -17.90 4.38
N VAL A 240 -4.03 -18.15 5.01
CA VAL A 240 -5.26 -18.55 4.28
C VAL A 240 -5.67 -17.47 3.27
N GLU A 241 -5.68 -16.20 3.67
CA GLU A 241 -6.03 -15.10 2.79
C GLU A 241 -5.03 -14.92 1.63
N TYR A 242 -3.73 -15.03 1.90
CA TYR A 242 -2.72 -14.99 0.85
C TYR A 242 -2.84 -16.15 -0.12
N GLN A 243 -3.22 -17.36 0.33
CA GLN A 243 -3.49 -18.49 -0.56
C GLN A 243 -4.68 -18.21 -1.48
N LEU A 244 -5.74 -17.58 -0.97
CA LEU A 244 -6.89 -17.17 -1.79
C LEU A 244 -6.50 -16.12 -2.82
N ALA A 245 -5.71 -15.10 -2.43
CA ALA A 245 -5.19 -14.10 -3.34
C ALA A 245 -4.34 -14.74 -4.44
N LEU A 246 -3.38 -15.59 -4.10
CA LEU A 246 -2.50 -16.28 -5.06
C LEU A 246 -3.21 -17.32 -5.94
N LYS A 247 -4.40 -17.78 -5.53
CA LYS A 247 -5.24 -18.59 -6.41
C LYS A 247 -5.85 -17.76 -7.55
N LEU A 248 -6.10 -16.48 -7.31
CA LEU A 248 -6.61 -15.51 -8.30
C LEU A 248 -5.48 -14.93 -9.16
N ASP A 249 -4.37 -14.53 -8.56
CA ASP A 249 -3.13 -14.13 -9.24
C ASP A 249 -1.91 -14.88 -8.69
N PRO A 250 -1.51 -16.00 -9.34
CA PRO A 250 -0.34 -16.77 -8.92
C PRO A 250 0.99 -16.03 -9.06
N ASN A 251 1.05 -14.93 -9.82
CA ASN A 251 2.28 -14.21 -10.12
C ASN A 251 2.52 -12.99 -9.21
N ASP A 252 1.61 -12.71 -8.26
CA ASP A 252 1.81 -11.62 -7.30
C ASP A 252 2.96 -11.95 -6.34
N GLN A 253 4.14 -11.41 -6.66
CA GLN A 253 5.36 -11.61 -5.89
C GLN A 253 5.26 -11.03 -4.47
N GLU A 254 4.59 -9.89 -4.31
CA GLU A 254 4.45 -9.24 -3.01
C GLU A 254 3.64 -10.12 -2.04
N THR A 255 2.53 -10.69 -2.51
CA THR A 255 1.71 -11.61 -1.71
C THR A 255 2.45 -12.93 -1.43
N GLN A 256 3.26 -13.46 -2.39
CA GLN A 256 4.11 -14.62 -2.13
C GLN A 256 5.13 -14.36 -1.00
N GLU A 257 5.80 -13.20 -1.01
CA GLU A 257 6.76 -12.82 0.02
C GLU A 257 6.08 -12.64 1.40
N ARG A 258 4.93 -11.98 1.44
CA ARG A 258 4.12 -11.82 2.66
C ARG A 258 3.68 -13.16 3.23
N MET A 259 3.27 -14.09 2.37
CA MET A 259 2.90 -15.45 2.79
C MET A 259 4.09 -16.21 3.39
N LYS A 260 5.27 -16.16 2.75
CA LYS A 260 6.50 -16.76 3.29
C LYS A 260 6.86 -16.18 4.65
N TYR A 261 6.76 -14.86 4.80
CA TYR A 261 6.99 -14.22 6.09
C TYR A 261 6.04 -14.74 7.18
N ALA A 262 4.73 -14.79 6.90
CA ALA A 262 3.74 -15.30 7.85
C ALA A 262 3.99 -16.76 8.23
N GLN A 263 4.32 -17.63 7.26
CA GLN A 263 4.70 -19.02 7.48
C GLN A 263 5.95 -19.14 8.38
N GLY A 264 6.96 -18.30 8.13
CA GLY A 264 8.16 -18.25 8.98
C GLY A 264 7.85 -17.86 10.44
N ARG A 265 6.91 -16.92 10.65
CA ARG A 265 6.47 -16.55 12.02
C ARG A 265 5.72 -17.69 12.72
N ILE A 266 4.88 -18.43 11.97
CA ILE A 266 4.22 -19.64 12.49
C ILE A 266 5.25 -20.70 12.88
N ALA A 267 6.21 -20.98 12.01
CA ALA A 267 7.28 -21.94 12.27
C ALA A 267 8.12 -21.56 13.49
N SER A 268 8.48 -20.28 13.63
CA SER A 268 9.22 -19.77 14.79
C SER A 268 8.43 -19.87 16.08
N ARG A 269 7.11 -19.64 16.04
CA ARG A 269 6.23 -19.81 17.20
C ARG A 269 6.14 -21.27 17.66
N ASN A 270 6.16 -22.21 16.72
CA ASN A 270 6.01 -23.64 16.95
C ASN A 270 7.36 -24.34 17.14
N ALA A 271 8.48 -23.63 16.98
CA ALA A 271 9.81 -24.19 17.19
C ALA A 271 9.98 -24.59 18.66
N PRO A 272 10.55 -25.76 18.94
CA PRO A 272 10.89 -26.13 20.31
C PRO A 272 11.89 -25.11 20.89
N PRO A 273 11.84 -24.84 22.21
CA PRO A 273 12.83 -23.95 22.81
C PRO A 273 14.24 -24.45 22.48
N PRO A 274 15.20 -23.54 22.25
CA PRO A 274 16.56 -23.93 21.93
C PRO A 274 17.06 -24.86 23.06
N THR A 275 17.52 -26.05 22.67
CA THR A 275 18.19 -26.95 23.61
C THR A 275 19.33 -26.16 24.22
N PRO A 276 19.45 -26.12 25.58
CA PRO A 276 20.55 -25.41 26.21
C PRO A 276 21.84 -25.95 25.62
N THR A 277 22.60 -25.12 24.92
CA THR A 277 23.96 -25.45 24.50
C THR A 277 24.71 -25.83 25.78
N PRO A 278 25.34 -27.01 25.84
CA PRO A 278 26.16 -27.35 27.00
C PRO A 278 27.21 -26.24 27.13
N THR A 279 27.14 -25.54 28.25
CA THR A 279 28.10 -24.49 28.57
C THR A 279 29.52 -25.07 28.46
N PRO A 280 30.44 -24.50 27.66
CA PRO A 280 31.82 -24.96 27.60
C PRO A 280 32.49 -24.54 28.91
N GLY A 281 32.36 -25.33 29.96
CA GLY A 281 32.88 -24.95 31.26
C GLY A 281 32.81 -26.01 32.34
N THR A 282 31.98 -27.03 32.17
CA THR A 282 31.82 -28.06 33.25
C THR A 282 32.42 -29.44 32.95
N SER A 283 33.20 -29.53 31.85
CA SER A 283 33.78 -30.82 31.38
C SER A 283 35.20 -31.09 31.91
N PHE A 284 35.69 -30.32 32.90
CA PHE A 284 37.02 -30.62 33.44
C PHE A 284 37.07 -31.86 34.36
N PHE A 285 35.95 -32.36 34.86
CA PHE A 285 35.88 -33.51 35.72
C PHE A 285 34.85 -34.55 35.25
N THR A 286 35.18 -35.24 34.16
CA THR A 286 34.41 -36.47 33.89
C THR A 286 34.69 -37.49 34.96
N PRO A 287 33.70 -38.34 35.39
CA PRO A 287 33.92 -39.38 36.40
C PRO A 287 35.15 -40.27 36.11
N ALA A 288 35.45 -40.50 34.83
CA ALA A 288 36.62 -41.23 34.38
C ALA A 288 37.97 -40.52 34.70
N LYS A 289 38.04 -39.19 34.57
CA LYS A 289 39.25 -38.39 34.90
C LYS A 289 39.44 -38.30 36.42
N ILE A 290 38.36 -38.21 37.21
CA ILE A 290 38.42 -38.26 38.67
C ILE A 290 38.92 -39.64 39.09
N PHE A 291 38.37 -40.72 38.57
CA PHE A 291 38.80 -42.08 38.86
C PHE A 291 40.29 -42.28 38.51
N PHE A 292 40.76 -41.83 37.36
CA PHE A 292 42.16 -41.89 36.96
C PHE A 292 43.09 -41.12 37.91
N ALA A 293 42.71 -39.94 38.33
CA ALA A 293 43.47 -39.13 39.28
C ALA A 293 43.56 -39.81 40.67
N VAL A 294 42.48 -40.42 41.15
CA VAL A 294 42.46 -41.15 42.39
C VAL A 294 43.37 -42.41 42.31
N VAL A 295 43.31 -43.15 41.21
CA VAL A 295 44.18 -44.34 41.00
C VAL A 295 45.67 -43.93 40.97
N VAL A 296 46.03 -42.84 40.31
CA VAL A 296 47.38 -42.29 40.28
C VAL A 296 47.87 -41.91 41.68
N LEU A 297 47.01 -41.23 42.46
CA LEU A 297 47.34 -40.86 43.86
C LEU A 297 47.55 -42.07 44.76
N VAL A 298 46.74 -43.15 44.60
CA VAL A 298 46.91 -44.39 45.32
C VAL A 298 48.20 -45.09 44.98
N ILE A 299 48.56 -45.12 43.67
CA ILE A 299 49.83 -45.68 43.19
C ILE A 299 51.02 -44.90 43.80
N ILE A 300 50.97 -43.57 43.78
CA ILE A 300 52.01 -42.74 44.38
C ILE A 300 52.15 -43.00 45.88
N ALA A 301 51.06 -43.11 46.61
CA ALA A 301 51.05 -43.41 48.04
C ALA A 301 51.65 -44.78 48.34
N VAL A 302 51.33 -45.78 47.50
CA VAL A 302 51.93 -47.15 47.64
C VAL A 302 53.45 -47.14 47.38
N VAL A 303 53.87 -46.46 46.32
CA VAL A 303 55.29 -46.32 45.99
C VAL A 303 56.08 -45.55 47.04
N VAL A 304 55.54 -44.46 47.60
CA VAL A 304 56.13 -43.71 48.66
C VAL A 304 56.24 -44.59 49.95
N ARG A 305 55.23 -45.42 50.23
CA ARG A 305 55.23 -46.36 51.41
C ARG A 305 56.22 -47.50 51.26
N LEU A 306 56.43 -48.02 50.04
CA LEU A 306 57.45 -49.02 49.75
C LEU A 306 58.86 -48.43 49.81
N VAL A 307 59.09 -47.21 49.30
CA VAL A 307 60.41 -46.56 49.41
C VAL A 307 60.78 -46.17 50.84
N THR A 308 59.81 -45.73 51.63
CA THR A 308 60.03 -45.41 53.08
C THR A 308 60.22 -46.67 53.94
N ARG A 309 59.63 -47.80 53.54
CA ARG A 309 59.85 -49.07 54.24
C ARG A 309 61.23 -49.66 53.93
N GLY A 310 61.81 -49.42 52.79
CA GLY A 310 63.15 -49.86 52.35
C GLY A 310 64.30 -49.14 53.05
N LYS A 311 64.04 -48.06 53.83
CA LYS A 311 65.08 -47.30 54.58
C LYS A 311 65.15 -47.61 56.04
N ALA A 312 64.42 -48.59 56.58
CA ALA A 312 64.32 -48.81 57.97
C ALA A 312 65.06 -50.06 58.52
N GLU A 313 65.99 -50.64 57.76
CA GLU A 313 66.79 -51.77 58.24
C GLU A 313 68.29 -51.60 57.93
N GLU A 314 69.05 -50.73 58.68
CA GLU A 314 70.48 -50.89 58.91
C GLU A 314 70.73 -51.15 60.40
N PRO A 315 71.36 -52.36 60.83
CA PRO A 315 71.63 -52.60 62.17
C PRO A 315 72.82 -51.81 62.70
N PRO A 316 72.89 -51.49 64.01
CA PRO A 316 73.98 -50.70 64.61
C PRO A 316 75.30 -51.47 64.63
N SER A 317 76.38 -50.92 64.07
CA SER A 317 77.74 -51.44 64.19
C SER A 317 78.24 -51.40 65.66
N SER A 318 78.63 -52.60 66.18
CA SER A 318 79.27 -52.74 67.44
C SER A 318 80.71 -52.18 67.42
N SER A 319 80.97 -51.15 68.22
CA SER A 319 82.34 -50.68 68.51
C SER A 319 82.87 -51.42 69.73
N MET A 320 83.79 -52.31 69.52
CA MET A 320 84.57 -53.01 70.54
C MET A 320 85.75 -52.07 70.93
N ARG A 321 85.75 -51.66 72.22
CA ARG A 321 86.92 -51.03 72.86
C ARG A 321 87.81 -52.12 73.38
N ILE A 322 89.09 -52.02 73.01
CA ILE A 322 90.20 -52.61 73.79
C ILE A 322 91.21 -51.48 74.10
N ARG A 323 91.46 -51.29 75.37
CA ARG A 323 92.45 -50.53 76.12
C ARG A 323 93.11 -49.35 75.40
#